data_dd5cec7436861f495e70d73945072a4e
#
_entry.id   dd5cec7436861f495e70d73945072a4e
#
_cell.length_a   1.000
_cell.length_b   1.000
_cell.length_c   1.000
_cell.angle_alpha   90.00
_cell.angle_beta   90.00
_cell.angle_gamma   90.00
#
_symmetry.space_group_name_H-M   'P 1'
#
loop_
_entity.id
_entity.type
_entity.pdbx_description
1 polymer ?
#
loop_
_entity_poly.entity_id
_entity_poly.type
_entity_poly.pdbx_seq_one_letter_code
_entity_poly.pdbx_strand_id
1 'polypeptide(L)'
;MDDVNVIVVSSVRPENSMAAAVTLHRHLVNRRGIRLYVFPAEHHELAGGSVSSKIVPRLMRTSARYWANDMDYLMHTYLPLEKRLPAPPTSARTVVLTLAYRSGCWVAQRYAKRHGLPLAVRFDDWWPDIALVHAPVRKHLERRFLDLHRSADLSLCISEGMLKALGPHRNARVILPIPDAEPIRTSKCKDPSSEFRVGYSGNMFDYSDMLADLAQLALKQRDVRIEFRGRPQWPRALMHEMRNRHLLHDFEPGPGFDDWLGSFDAYLVVMFFDAAQRRRTETCFATKLVDYSRAGRPVVIWAPESSAVVQWAKKSKAALCVTDPDARALLAALAGLKRDRALQLELGARIRRAYETEFSPVGVQQQFMEGLNSVI
;
A
#
# COMPACT_ATOMS: atom_id res chain seq x y z
N MET A 1 -18.83 -25.26 -0.12
CA MET A 1 -17.37 -25.42 0.05
C MET A 1 -17.06 -25.11 1.49
N ASP A 2 -16.28 -25.97 2.15
CA ASP A 2 -15.85 -25.71 3.52
C ASP A 2 -14.91 -24.52 3.60
N ASP A 3 -14.97 -23.75 4.69
CA ASP A 3 -14.12 -22.60 4.92
C ASP A 3 -12.63 -22.97 4.89
N VAL A 4 -11.80 -22.10 4.35
CA VAL A 4 -10.35 -22.17 4.44
C VAL A 4 -9.89 -21.53 5.75
N ASN A 5 -9.13 -22.25 6.56
CA ASN A 5 -8.47 -21.67 7.72
C ASN A 5 -7.23 -20.89 7.27
N VAL A 6 -7.25 -19.60 7.44
CA VAL A 6 -6.13 -18.71 7.14
C VAL A 6 -5.49 -18.28 8.45
N ILE A 7 -4.26 -18.73 8.71
CA ILE A 7 -3.47 -18.34 9.86
C ILE A 7 -2.56 -17.19 9.44
N VAL A 8 -2.87 -15.97 9.83
CA VAL A 8 -2.00 -14.82 9.60
C VAL A 8 -0.93 -14.77 10.69
N VAL A 9 0.33 -15.01 10.29
CA VAL A 9 1.50 -14.81 11.13
C VAL A 9 2.32 -13.68 10.53
N SER A 10 2.17 -12.47 11.06
CA SER A 10 2.74 -11.27 10.42
C SER A 10 3.04 -10.18 11.47
N SER A 11 4.01 -9.32 11.15
CA SER A 11 4.25 -8.06 11.85
C SER A 11 3.17 -7.00 11.57
N VAL A 12 2.27 -7.27 10.64
CA VAL A 12 1.14 -6.39 10.30
C VAL A 12 -0.15 -7.16 10.52
N ARG A 13 -1.03 -6.62 11.34
CA ARG A 13 -2.36 -7.19 11.58
C ARG A 13 -3.36 -6.75 10.51
N PRO A 14 -4.35 -7.58 10.16
CA PRO A 14 -5.43 -7.20 9.27
C PRO A 14 -6.40 -6.22 9.96
N GLU A 15 -6.08 -4.94 9.96
CA GLU A 15 -6.82 -3.86 10.61
C GLU A 15 -7.09 -2.71 9.63
N ASN A 16 -8.16 -1.94 9.88
CA ASN A 16 -8.48 -0.78 9.05
C ASN A 16 -7.68 0.47 9.52
N SER A 17 -6.35 0.37 9.56
CA SER A 17 -5.48 1.41 10.12
C SER A 17 -4.45 1.98 9.15
N MET A 18 -3.66 1.15 8.47
CA MET A 18 -2.59 1.56 7.56
C MET A 18 -2.67 0.77 6.25
N ALA A 19 -2.07 1.28 5.18
CA ALA A 19 -2.21 0.72 3.82
C ALA A 19 -2.04 -0.81 3.73
N ALA A 20 -0.96 -1.37 4.27
CA ALA A 20 -0.73 -2.82 4.25
C ALA A 20 -1.73 -3.58 5.14
N ALA A 21 -2.08 -3.03 6.31
CA ALA A 21 -3.07 -3.60 7.23
C ALA A 21 -4.47 -3.58 6.59
N VAL A 22 -4.85 -2.48 5.95
CA VAL A 22 -6.11 -2.32 5.22
C VAL A 22 -6.22 -3.35 4.10
N THR A 23 -5.14 -3.60 3.36
CA THR A 23 -5.14 -4.60 2.28
C THR A 23 -5.43 -5.99 2.83
N LEU A 24 -4.74 -6.40 3.89
CA LEU A 24 -5.01 -7.68 4.57
C LEU A 24 -6.44 -7.73 5.14
N HIS A 25 -6.89 -6.64 5.78
CA HIS A 25 -8.23 -6.54 6.33
C HIS A 25 -9.30 -6.78 5.26
N ARG A 26 -9.19 -6.10 4.11
CA ARG A 26 -10.15 -6.20 3.01
C ARG A 26 -10.20 -7.60 2.38
N HIS A 27 -9.11 -8.36 2.41
CA HIS A 27 -9.06 -9.74 1.91
C HIS A 27 -9.57 -10.77 2.92
N LEU A 28 -9.42 -10.53 4.23
CA LEU A 28 -9.53 -11.58 5.24
C LEU A 28 -10.68 -11.38 6.22
N VAL A 29 -10.94 -10.13 6.64
CA VAL A 29 -11.89 -9.88 7.72
C VAL A 29 -13.32 -9.91 7.19
N ASN A 30 -14.18 -10.67 7.86
CA ASN A 30 -15.60 -10.86 7.52
C ASN A 30 -15.83 -11.37 6.08
N ARG A 31 -14.91 -12.15 5.53
CA ARG A 31 -15.04 -12.75 4.19
C ARG A 31 -15.62 -14.16 4.27
N ARG A 32 -16.64 -14.42 3.44
CA ARG A 32 -17.21 -15.76 3.28
C ARG A 32 -16.15 -16.73 2.78
N GLY A 33 -16.15 -17.95 3.31
CA GLY A 33 -15.21 -18.98 2.92
C GLY A 33 -13.83 -18.86 3.60
N ILE A 34 -13.65 -17.92 4.53
CA ILE A 34 -12.41 -17.74 5.32
C ILE A 34 -12.73 -17.83 6.82
N ARG A 35 -12.02 -18.72 7.52
CA ARG A 35 -11.91 -18.70 8.97
C ARG A 35 -10.54 -18.14 9.35
N LEU A 36 -10.53 -16.92 9.87
CA LEU A 36 -9.31 -16.16 10.13
C LEU A 36 -8.78 -16.42 11.54
N TYR A 37 -7.48 -16.71 11.63
CA TYR A 37 -6.68 -16.77 12.86
C TYR A 37 -5.55 -15.76 12.73
N VAL A 38 -5.36 -14.89 13.72
CA VAL A 38 -4.29 -13.87 13.70
C VAL A 38 -3.33 -14.13 14.86
N PHE A 39 -2.10 -14.48 14.54
CA PHE A 39 -1.03 -14.73 15.51
C PHE A 39 -0.01 -13.61 15.44
N PRO A 40 0.28 -12.94 16.58
CA PRO A 40 1.28 -11.88 16.63
C PRO A 40 2.67 -12.45 16.37
N ALA A 41 3.48 -11.75 15.57
CA ALA A 41 4.83 -12.19 15.19
C ALA A 41 5.94 -11.23 15.64
N GLU A 42 5.65 -10.32 16.58
CA GLU A 42 6.64 -9.36 17.09
C GLU A 42 7.01 -9.62 18.55
N HIS A 43 8.28 -9.40 18.88
CA HIS A 43 8.84 -9.61 20.22
C HIS A 43 8.09 -8.87 21.32
N HIS A 44 7.69 -7.62 21.09
CA HIS A 44 7.03 -6.79 22.09
C HIS A 44 5.60 -7.27 22.41
N GLU A 45 4.96 -7.96 21.51
CA GLU A 45 3.61 -8.52 21.71
C GLU A 45 3.63 -9.84 22.46
N LEU A 46 4.70 -10.63 22.29
CA LEU A 46 4.85 -11.94 22.90
C LEU A 46 5.64 -11.91 24.23
N ALA A 47 6.43 -10.85 24.44
CA ALA A 47 7.19 -10.64 25.66
C ALA A 47 6.36 -9.84 26.68
N GLY A 48 5.37 -10.46 27.29
CA GLY A 48 4.57 -9.83 28.34
C GLY A 48 5.47 -9.27 29.46
N GLY A 49 5.50 -7.92 29.60
CA GLY A 49 5.92 -7.24 30.81
C GLY A 49 7.42 -7.18 31.15
N SER A 50 8.34 -7.52 30.23
CA SER A 50 9.78 -7.48 30.50
C SER A 50 10.35 -6.03 30.48
N VAL A 51 11.43 -5.79 31.22
CA VAL A 51 12.17 -4.51 31.24
C VAL A 51 12.57 -4.06 29.84
N SER A 52 12.78 -4.98 28.91
CA SER A 52 13.04 -4.72 27.50
C SER A 52 11.90 -3.92 26.81
N SER A 53 10.66 -4.11 27.25
CA SER A 53 9.50 -3.40 26.68
C SER A 53 9.53 -1.87 26.87
N LYS A 54 10.27 -1.37 27.85
CA LYS A 54 10.43 0.07 28.14
C LYS A 54 11.69 0.68 27.51
N ILE A 55 12.75 -0.11 27.34
CA ILE A 55 14.05 0.36 26.83
C ILE A 55 14.06 0.33 25.29
N VAL A 56 13.56 -0.72 24.67
CA VAL A 56 13.55 -0.89 23.22
C VAL A 56 12.85 0.29 22.50
N PRO A 57 11.65 0.77 22.90
CA PRO A 57 11.02 1.92 22.24
C PRO A 57 11.83 3.22 22.35
N ARG A 58 12.65 3.38 23.42
CA ARG A 58 13.54 4.55 23.55
C ARG A 58 14.75 4.45 22.62
N LEU A 59 15.39 3.29 22.54
CA LEU A 59 16.49 3.02 21.61
C LEU A 59 16.03 3.17 20.16
N MET A 60 14.81 2.72 19.82
CA MET A 60 14.24 2.82 18.49
C MET A 60 13.98 4.27 18.01
N ARG A 61 14.06 5.26 18.90
CA ARG A 61 13.98 6.70 18.58
C ARG A 61 15.34 7.35 18.33
N THR A 62 16.44 6.60 18.51
CA THR A 62 17.81 7.08 18.33
C THR A 62 18.48 6.42 17.13
N SER A 63 19.69 6.87 16.73
CA SER A 63 20.51 6.21 15.71
C SER A 63 20.89 4.78 16.09
N ALA A 64 20.87 4.42 17.37
CA ALA A 64 21.10 3.06 17.87
C ALA A 64 20.09 2.03 17.29
N ARG A 65 18.94 2.47 16.78
CA ARG A 65 17.95 1.61 16.10
C ARG A 65 18.54 0.79 14.95
N TYR A 66 19.48 1.35 14.19
CA TYR A 66 20.13 0.65 13.09
C TYR A 66 20.94 -0.55 13.60
N TRP A 67 21.74 -0.35 14.63
CA TRP A 67 22.52 -1.41 15.27
C TRP A 67 21.63 -2.48 15.93
N ALA A 68 20.56 -2.06 16.59
CA ALA A 68 19.62 -2.99 17.23
C ALA A 68 18.93 -3.87 16.16
N ASN A 69 18.49 -3.29 15.05
CA ASN A 69 17.90 -4.04 13.94
C ASN A 69 18.92 -4.96 13.26
N ASP A 70 20.16 -4.48 13.03
CA ASP A 70 21.21 -5.31 12.45
C ASP A 70 21.46 -6.55 13.29
N MET A 71 21.61 -6.38 14.62
CA MET A 71 21.81 -7.51 15.54
C MET A 71 20.62 -8.47 15.54
N ASP A 72 19.38 -7.94 15.57
CA ASP A 72 18.19 -8.77 15.54
C ASP A 72 18.13 -9.63 14.26
N TYR A 73 18.39 -9.02 13.10
CA TYR A 73 18.35 -9.75 11.83
C TYR A 73 19.52 -10.70 11.60
N LEU A 74 20.73 -10.36 12.04
CA LEU A 74 21.91 -11.24 11.89
C LEU A 74 21.89 -12.41 12.86
N MET A 75 21.47 -12.19 14.10
CA MET A 75 21.38 -13.22 15.12
C MET A 75 20.06 -14.00 15.07
N HIS A 76 19.13 -13.59 14.22
CA HIS A 76 17.82 -14.23 14.10
C HIS A 76 17.06 -14.37 15.41
N THR A 77 17.14 -13.37 16.30
CA THR A 77 16.57 -13.42 17.67
C THR A 77 15.05 -13.61 17.67
N TYR A 78 14.38 -13.26 16.58
CA TYR A 78 12.94 -13.43 16.38
C TYR A 78 12.52 -14.89 16.07
N LEU A 79 13.43 -15.76 15.58
CA LEU A 79 13.06 -17.09 15.14
C LEU A 79 12.47 -17.99 16.24
N PRO A 80 12.92 -17.94 17.52
CA PRO A 80 12.30 -18.72 18.58
C PRO A 80 10.83 -18.38 18.87
N LEU A 81 10.33 -17.24 18.38
CA LEU A 81 8.94 -16.81 18.57
C LEU A 81 7.94 -17.81 18.00
N GLU A 82 8.30 -18.53 16.93
CA GLU A 82 7.41 -19.52 16.33
C GLU A 82 6.97 -20.62 17.31
N LYS A 83 7.80 -20.92 18.31
CA LYS A 83 7.52 -21.93 19.36
C LYS A 83 6.46 -21.44 20.38
N ARG A 84 6.22 -20.14 20.44
CA ARG A 84 5.26 -19.51 21.35
C ARG A 84 3.89 -19.30 20.69
N LEU A 85 3.79 -19.53 19.38
CA LEU A 85 2.53 -19.42 18.67
C LEU A 85 1.63 -20.61 18.99
N PRO A 86 0.30 -20.41 19.01
CA PRO A 86 -0.67 -21.48 19.22
C PRO A 86 -0.51 -22.60 18.17
N ALA A 87 -0.92 -23.81 18.54
CA ALA A 87 -1.03 -24.90 17.57
C ALA A 87 -2.06 -24.55 16.49
N PRO A 88 -1.85 -25.00 15.24
CA PRO A 88 -2.83 -24.78 14.18
C PRO A 88 -4.12 -25.55 14.46
N PRO A 89 -5.26 -25.08 13.90
CA PRO A 89 -6.51 -25.85 13.95
C PRO A 89 -6.35 -27.20 13.24
N THR A 90 -7.02 -28.22 13.76
CA THR A 90 -6.99 -29.59 13.19
C THR A 90 -7.90 -29.67 11.96
N SER A 91 -7.55 -29.02 10.88
CA SER A 91 -8.30 -29.06 9.62
C SER A 91 -7.34 -29.20 8.45
N ALA A 92 -7.68 -30.06 7.50
CA ALA A 92 -6.89 -30.27 6.28
C ALA A 92 -6.79 -29.01 5.40
N ARG A 93 -7.78 -28.11 5.46
CA ARG A 93 -7.81 -26.88 4.65
C ARG A 93 -7.26 -25.70 5.42
N THR A 94 -5.97 -25.72 5.70
CA THR A 94 -5.29 -24.68 6.49
C THR A 94 -4.06 -24.18 5.75
N VAL A 95 -3.92 -22.84 5.66
CA VAL A 95 -2.78 -22.14 5.05
C VAL A 95 -2.23 -21.08 5.99
N VAL A 96 -0.91 -20.96 6.06
CA VAL A 96 -0.24 -19.86 6.75
C VAL A 96 -0.06 -18.70 5.75
N LEU A 97 -0.55 -17.53 6.09
CA LEU A 97 -0.39 -16.30 5.30
C LEU A 97 0.48 -15.30 6.04
N THR A 98 1.41 -14.70 5.34
CA THR A 98 2.22 -13.60 5.87
C THR A 98 2.41 -12.49 4.85
N LEU A 99 2.65 -11.26 5.35
CA LEU A 99 3.17 -10.16 4.55
C LEU A 99 4.70 -10.22 4.59
N ALA A 100 5.37 -10.07 3.45
CA ALA A 100 6.82 -10.04 3.35
C ALA A 100 7.38 -8.72 3.94
N TYR A 101 7.21 -8.53 5.24
CA TYR A 101 7.52 -7.30 5.95
C TYR A 101 8.07 -7.63 7.35
N ARG A 102 9.22 -7.03 7.72
CA ARG A 102 9.93 -7.26 8.97
C ARG A 102 10.20 -8.75 9.26
N SER A 103 10.51 -9.07 10.51
CA SER A 103 10.88 -10.42 10.96
C SER A 103 9.70 -11.40 10.97
N GLY A 104 8.48 -10.92 11.08
CA GLY A 104 7.29 -11.76 11.17
C GLY A 104 7.11 -12.74 10.00
N CYS A 105 7.56 -12.37 8.80
CA CYS A 105 7.47 -13.26 7.65
C CYS A 105 8.35 -14.51 7.77
N TRP A 106 9.51 -14.43 8.41
CA TRP A 106 10.38 -15.60 8.67
C TRP A 106 9.91 -16.42 9.88
N VAL A 107 9.23 -15.78 10.84
CA VAL A 107 8.51 -16.52 11.91
C VAL A 107 7.40 -17.36 11.27
N ALA A 108 6.63 -16.78 10.36
CA ALA A 108 5.59 -17.47 9.59
C ALA A 108 6.15 -18.66 8.78
N GLN A 109 7.27 -18.44 8.08
CA GLN A 109 7.94 -19.50 7.30
C GLN A 109 8.34 -20.69 8.18
N ARG A 110 8.94 -20.42 9.38
CA ARG A 110 9.29 -21.50 10.31
C ARG A 110 8.07 -22.18 10.91
N TYR A 111 7.04 -21.41 11.25
CA TYR A 111 5.79 -21.95 11.76
C TYR A 111 5.14 -22.89 10.75
N ALA A 112 4.99 -22.45 9.50
CA ALA A 112 4.46 -23.27 8.42
C ALA A 112 5.26 -24.57 8.24
N LYS A 113 6.59 -24.47 8.17
CA LYS A 113 7.48 -25.63 8.05
C LYS A 113 7.35 -26.59 9.23
N ARG A 114 7.28 -26.09 10.47
CA ARG A 114 7.16 -26.89 11.68
C ARG A 114 5.88 -27.72 11.72
N HIS A 115 4.80 -27.16 11.22
CA HIS A 115 3.47 -27.80 11.25
C HIS A 115 3.09 -28.47 9.93
N GLY A 116 3.99 -28.51 8.93
CA GLY A 116 3.72 -29.11 7.62
C GLY A 116 2.59 -28.41 6.86
N LEU A 117 2.40 -27.10 7.08
CA LEU A 117 1.35 -26.28 6.45
C LEU A 117 1.90 -25.54 5.22
N PRO A 118 1.08 -25.35 4.18
CA PRO A 118 1.45 -24.50 3.06
C PRO A 118 1.63 -23.03 3.50
N LEU A 119 2.61 -22.37 2.87
CA LEU A 119 2.95 -20.96 3.11
C LEU A 119 2.56 -20.10 1.93
N ALA A 120 1.64 -19.16 2.14
CA ALA A 120 1.34 -18.06 1.23
C ALA A 120 2.04 -16.79 1.70
N VAL A 121 2.75 -16.11 0.80
CA VAL A 121 3.46 -14.87 1.12
C VAL A 121 2.97 -13.75 0.21
N ARG A 122 2.57 -12.62 0.80
CA ARG A 122 2.20 -11.43 0.07
C ARG A 122 3.33 -10.41 0.05
N PHE A 123 3.64 -9.88 -1.13
CA PHE A 123 4.69 -8.90 -1.41
C PHE A 123 4.05 -7.59 -1.88
N ASP A 124 3.94 -6.61 -0.97
CA ASP A 124 3.36 -5.30 -1.25
C ASP A 124 4.42 -4.21 -1.45
N ASP A 125 5.53 -4.26 -0.71
CA ASP A 125 6.67 -3.36 -0.80
C ASP A 125 7.97 -4.14 -0.97
N TRP A 126 8.97 -3.53 -1.61
CA TRP A 126 10.34 -4.04 -1.55
C TRP A 126 10.97 -3.68 -0.20
N TRP A 127 10.50 -4.41 0.82
CA TRP A 127 10.82 -4.10 2.20
C TRP A 127 12.32 -3.97 2.53
N PRO A 128 13.27 -4.74 1.97
CA PRO A 128 14.68 -4.57 2.28
C PRO A 128 15.23 -3.16 2.05
N ASP A 129 14.68 -2.40 1.08
CA ASP A 129 15.12 -1.03 0.79
C ASP A 129 14.66 -0.01 1.84
N ILE A 130 13.54 -0.28 2.50
CA ILE A 130 12.98 0.59 3.55
C ILE A 130 13.33 0.14 4.97
N ALA A 131 14.02 -0.99 5.10
CA ALA A 131 14.46 -1.50 6.39
C ALA A 131 15.50 -0.56 7.02
N LEU A 132 15.32 -0.25 8.31
CA LEU A 132 16.23 0.60 9.07
C LEU A 132 17.47 -0.20 9.53
N VAL A 133 18.31 -0.57 8.59
CA VAL A 133 19.52 -1.37 8.78
C VAL A 133 20.69 -0.80 7.97
N HIS A 134 21.93 -1.15 8.35
CA HIS A 134 23.10 -0.77 7.57
C HIS A 134 23.19 -1.55 6.24
N ALA A 135 23.91 -1.01 5.27
CA ALA A 135 23.99 -1.54 3.90
C ALA A 135 24.39 -3.03 3.80
N PRO A 136 25.37 -3.55 4.57
CA PRO A 136 25.70 -4.99 4.53
C PRO A 136 24.52 -5.88 4.96
N VAL A 137 23.81 -5.49 6.00
CA VAL A 137 22.64 -6.22 6.51
C VAL A 137 21.48 -6.14 5.53
N ARG A 138 21.31 -5.00 4.85
CA ARG A 138 20.30 -4.84 3.80
C ARG A 138 20.47 -5.88 2.68
N LYS A 139 21.71 -6.13 2.21
CA LYS A 139 22.00 -7.18 1.22
C LYS A 139 21.66 -8.58 1.74
N HIS A 140 21.89 -8.83 3.04
CA HIS A 140 21.48 -10.08 3.68
C HIS A 140 19.96 -10.22 3.72
N LEU A 141 19.25 -9.17 4.10
CA LEU A 141 17.78 -9.15 4.12
C LEU A 141 17.19 -9.35 2.72
N GLU A 142 17.78 -8.73 1.71
CA GLU A 142 17.33 -8.89 0.32
C GLU A 142 17.46 -10.35 -0.15
N ARG A 143 18.59 -11.00 0.12
CA ARG A 143 18.73 -12.45 -0.17
C ARG A 143 17.65 -13.27 0.51
N ARG A 144 17.40 -13.04 1.80
CA ARG A 144 16.36 -13.75 2.56
C ARG A 144 14.95 -13.42 2.06
N PHE A 145 14.70 -12.21 1.61
CA PHE A 145 13.43 -11.80 1.01
C PHE A 145 13.16 -12.54 -0.31
N LEU A 146 14.19 -12.69 -1.15
CA LEU A 146 14.12 -13.51 -2.35
C LEU A 146 13.99 -15.01 -2.05
N ASP A 147 14.68 -15.51 -1.01
CA ASP A 147 14.54 -16.90 -0.58
C ASP A 147 13.15 -17.20 -0.01
N LEU A 148 12.54 -16.22 0.67
CA LEU A 148 11.16 -16.33 1.14
C LEU A 148 10.20 -16.49 -0.05
N HIS A 149 10.39 -15.70 -1.11
CA HIS A 149 9.63 -15.83 -2.36
C HIS A 149 9.80 -17.23 -2.96
N ARG A 150 11.03 -17.71 -3.14
CA ARG A 150 11.32 -19.01 -3.76
C ARG A 150 10.77 -20.19 -2.97
N SER A 151 10.75 -20.08 -1.64
CA SER A 151 10.32 -21.16 -0.72
C SER A 151 8.84 -21.14 -0.37
N ALA A 152 8.11 -20.09 -0.74
CA ALA A 152 6.67 -20.05 -0.56
C ALA A 152 5.96 -21.07 -1.46
N ASP A 153 4.83 -21.61 -1.01
CA ASP A 153 3.97 -22.43 -1.84
C ASP A 153 3.10 -21.55 -2.76
N LEU A 154 2.77 -20.35 -2.29
CA LEU A 154 2.07 -19.31 -3.05
C LEU A 154 2.74 -17.95 -2.82
N SER A 155 3.08 -17.26 -3.90
CA SER A 155 3.60 -15.90 -3.87
C SER A 155 2.57 -14.93 -4.46
N LEU A 156 2.07 -13.99 -3.65
CA LEU A 156 1.08 -12.99 -4.02
C LEU A 156 1.77 -11.64 -4.18
N CYS A 157 1.91 -11.17 -5.42
CA CYS A 157 2.59 -9.93 -5.75
C CYS A 157 1.59 -8.81 -5.99
N ILE A 158 1.86 -7.60 -5.46
CA ILE A 158 0.96 -6.45 -5.61
C ILE A 158 0.95 -5.89 -7.04
N SER A 159 1.96 -6.22 -7.86
CA SER A 159 2.11 -5.70 -9.23
C SER A 159 2.91 -6.66 -10.11
N GLU A 160 2.80 -6.46 -11.43
CA GLU A 160 3.68 -7.12 -12.41
C GLU A 160 5.16 -6.73 -12.20
N GLY A 161 5.41 -5.49 -11.78
CA GLY A 161 6.76 -5.03 -11.44
C GLY A 161 7.36 -5.81 -10.27
N MET A 162 6.57 -6.07 -9.23
CA MET A 162 6.97 -6.90 -8.09
C MET A 162 7.25 -8.33 -8.53
N LEU A 163 6.35 -8.94 -9.28
CA LEU A 163 6.52 -10.29 -9.80
C LEU A 163 7.80 -10.42 -10.63
N LYS A 164 8.04 -9.48 -11.54
CA LYS A 164 9.25 -9.46 -12.37
C LYS A 164 10.53 -9.30 -11.53
N ALA A 165 10.51 -8.44 -10.52
CA ALA A 165 11.68 -8.17 -9.68
C ALA A 165 12.03 -9.34 -8.76
N LEU A 166 11.04 -10.08 -8.26
CA LEU A 166 11.23 -11.28 -7.44
C LEU A 166 11.76 -12.47 -8.25
N GLY A 167 11.47 -12.50 -9.55
CA GLY A 167 11.89 -13.55 -10.46
C GLY A 167 10.90 -14.73 -10.55
N PRO A 168 11.31 -15.84 -11.20
CA PRO A 168 10.42 -16.95 -11.48
C PRO A 168 10.00 -17.69 -10.20
N HIS A 169 8.73 -18.12 -10.17
CA HIS A 169 8.16 -18.91 -9.09
C HIS A 169 7.08 -19.85 -9.65
N ARG A 170 7.00 -21.08 -9.09
CA ARG A 170 6.06 -22.12 -9.57
C ARG A 170 4.58 -21.75 -9.45
N ASN A 171 4.22 -20.92 -8.46
CA ASN A 171 2.86 -20.47 -8.18
C ASN A 171 2.88 -19.04 -7.66
N ALA A 172 3.19 -18.10 -8.55
CA ALA A 172 3.11 -16.68 -8.26
C ALA A 172 1.92 -16.05 -8.99
N ARG A 173 1.25 -15.12 -8.32
CA ARG A 173 0.08 -14.39 -8.86
C ARG A 173 0.18 -12.92 -8.55
N VAL A 174 -0.25 -12.09 -9.48
CA VAL A 174 -0.47 -10.68 -9.21
C VAL A 174 -1.87 -10.52 -8.63
N ILE A 175 -1.95 -10.02 -7.41
CA ILE A 175 -3.21 -9.72 -6.72
C ILE A 175 -3.20 -8.24 -6.37
N LEU A 176 -3.94 -7.45 -7.13
CA LEU A 176 -4.09 -6.02 -6.93
C LEU A 176 -4.77 -5.72 -5.58
N PRO A 177 -4.61 -4.52 -5.01
CA PRO A 177 -5.36 -4.12 -3.83
C PRO A 177 -6.87 -4.15 -4.10
N ILE A 178 -7.66 -4.51 -3.08
CA ILE A 178 -9.12 -4.41 -3.15
C ILE A 178 -9.53 -3.00 -2.69
N PRO A 179 -10.38 -2.27 -3.44
CA PRO A 179 -10.97 -1.03 -2.97
C PRO A 179 -12.04 -1.32 -1.91
N ASP A 180 -12.56 -0.29 -1.25
CA ASP A 180 -13.82 -0.41 -0.54
C ASP A 180 -14.94 -0.87 -1.47
N ALA A 181 -15.91 -1.63 -0.94
CA ALA A 181 -16.91 -2.30 -1.76
C ALA A 181 -17.85 -1.31 -2.47
N GLU A 182 -18.17 -0.19 -1.82
CA GLU A 182 -19.18 0.73 -2.33
C GLU A 182 -18.61 1.78 -3.29
N PRO A 183 -19.29 2.08 -4.39
CA PRO A 183 -18.99 3.23 -5.23
C PRO A 183 -19.17 4.54 -4.46
N ILE A 184 -18.27 5.50 -4.69
CA ILE A 184 -18.38 6.84 -4.10
C ILE A 184 -19.47 7.64 -4.81
N ARG A 185 -20.37 8.26 -4.05
CA ARG A 185 -21.31 9.23 -4.58
C ARG A 185 -20.54 10.51 -4.92
N THR A 186 -20.48 10.84 -6.21
CA THR A 186 -19.85 12.08 -6.66
C THR A 186 -20.89 13.18 -6.84
N SER A 187 -20.55 14.41 -6.44
CA SER A 187 -21.37 15.59 -6.75
C SER A 187 -21.56 15.73 -8.26
N LYS A 188 -22.70 16.29 -8.66
CA LYS A 188 -22.91 16.62 -10.09
C LYS A 188 -21.75 17.48 -10.58
N CYS A 189 -21.40 17.28 -11.84
CA CYS A 189 -20.34 18.03 -12.48
C CYS A 189 -20.63 19.54 -12.40
N LYS A 190 -19.67 20.28 -11.86
CA LYS A 190 -19.77 21.73 -11.69
C LYS A 190 -19.66 22.44 -13.04
N ASP A 191 -20.09 23.69 -13.05
CA ASP A 191 -19.88 24.62 -14.17
C ASP A 191 -18.38 24.67 -14.53
N PRO A 192 -18.00 24.63 -15.83
CA PRO A 192 -16.62 24.79 -16.29
C PRO A 192 -15.92 26.06 -15.79
N SER A 193 -16.69 27.12 -15.44
CA SER A 193 -16.19 28.36 -14.84
C SER A 193 -15.75 28.20 -13.38
N SER A 194 -16.13 27.09 -12.70
CA SER A 194 -15.79 26.85 -11.30
C SER A 194 -14.34 26.40 -11.13
N GLU A 195 -13.81 26.57 -9.93
CA GLU A 195 -12.49 26.10 -9.52
C GLU A 195 -12.39 24.57 -9.69
N PHE A 196 -11.32 24.10 -10.37
CA PHE A 196 -11.08 22.67 -10.57
C PHE A 196 -10.41 22.09 -9.34
N ARG A 197 -11.11 21.22 -8.63
CA ARG A 197 -10.66 20.65 -7.35
C ARG A 197 -10.00 19.28 -7.56
N VAL A 198 -8.79 19.13 -7.02
CA VAL A 198 -7.99 17.89 -7.08
C VAL A 198 -7.73 17.41 -5.66
N GLY A 199 -8.08 16.16 -5.38
CA GLY A 199 -7.90 15.55 -4.06
C GLY A 199 -6.67 14.64 -3.97
N TYR A 200 -5.90 14.77 -2.90
CA TYR A 200 -4.84 13.82 -2.51
C TYR A 200 -5.07 13.37 -1.08
N SER A 201 -5.12 12.06 -0.83
CA SER A 201 -5.22 11.50 0.52
C SER A 201 -4.21 10.40 0.76
N GLY A 202 -3.67 10.32 1.97
CA GLY A 202 -2.87 9.20 2.47
C GLY A 202 -1.47 9.56 2.94
N ASN A 203 -0.49 8.69 2.67
CA ASN A 203 0.88 8.87 3.14
C ASN A 203 1.50 10.15 2.54
N MET A 204 1.76 11.12 3.41
CA MET A 204 2.45 12.38 3.07
C MET A 204 3.85 12.44 3.68
N PHE A 205 4.20 11.50 4.55
CA PHE A 205 5.50 11.45 5.21
C PHE A 205 6.61 11.12 4.20
N ASP A 206 6.44 10.04 3.46
CA ASP A 206 7.43 9.58 2.49
C ASP A 206 7.59 10.55 1.30
N TYR A 207 6.50 11.23 0.90
CA TYR A 207 6.47 12.17 -0.23
C TYR A 207 6.55 13.63 0.21
N SER A 208 7.02 13.90 1.43
CA SER A 208 6.86 15.21 2.09
C SER A 208 7.41 16.35 1.25
N ASP A 209 8.64 16.23 0.75
CA ASP A 209 9.31 17.31 0.00
C ASP A 209 8.62 17.58 -1.35
N MET A 210 8.33 16.54 -2.12
CA MET A 210 7.60 16.66 -3.39
C MET A 210 6.23 17.33 -3.20
N LEU A 211 5.50 16.91 -2.18
CA LEU A 211 4.17 17.45 -1.90
C LEU A 211 4.23 18.85 -1.30
N ALA A 212 5.31 19.22 -0.58
CA ALA A 212 5.53 20.58 -0.11
C ALA A 212 5.78 21.55 -1.26
N ASP A 213 6.63 21.17 -2.21
CA ASP A 213 6.91 21.97 -3.41
C ASP A 213 5.63 22.17 -4.25
N LEU A 214 4.87 21.10 -4.45
CA LEU A 214 3.58 21.16 -5.13
C LEU A 214 2.60 22.08 -4.39
N ALA A 215 2.50 21.97 -3.06
CA ALA A 215 1.60 22.80 -2.25
C ALA A 215 1.97 24.28 -2.34
N GLN A 216 3.27 24.63 -2.27
CA GLN A 216 3.74 26.01 -2.41
C GLN A 216 3.39 26.60 -3.77
N LEU A 217 3.52 25.83 -4.84
CA LEU A 217 3.16 26.26 -6.19
C LEU A 217 1.64 26.37 -6.36
N ALA A 218 0.89 25.41 -5.83
CA ALA A 218 -0.58 25.37 -5.89
C ALA A 218 -1.23 26.58 -5.17
N LEU A 219 -0.62 27.05 -4.06
CA LEU A 219 -1.09 28.27 -3.37
C LEU A 219 -1.10 29.52 -4.24
N LYS A 220 -0.30 29.55 -5.32
CA LYS A 220 -0.19 30.67 -6.27
C LYS A 220 -1.15 30.52 -7.47
N GLN A 221 -1.79 29.36 -7.61
CA GLN A 221 -2.74 29.10 -8.70
C GLN A 221 -4.16 29.57 -8.30
N ARG A 222 -4.92 30.02 -9.31
CA ARG A 222 -6.33 30.41 -9.13
C ARG A 222 -7.31 29.42 -9.75
N ASP A 223 -6.86 28.67 -10.75
CA ASP A 223 -7.71 27.82 -11.56
C ASP A 223 -7.81 26.38 -11.09
N VAL A 224 -6.76 25.90 -10.39
CA VAL A 224 -6.64 24.54 -9.88
C VAL A 224 -6.42 24.59 -8.38
N ARG A 225 -7.30 23.96 -7.64
CA ARG A 225 -7.22 23.85 -6.19
C ARG A 225 -6.84 22.41 -5.82
N ILE A 226 -5.69 22.24 -5.16
CA ILE A 226 -5.24 20.93 -4.68
C ILE A 226 -5.45 20.87 -3.17
N GLU A 227 -6.23 19.88 -2.73
CA GLU A 227 -6.50 19.63 -1.31
C GLU A 227 -5.83 18.34 -0.88
N PHE A 228 -5.17 18.41 0.26
CA PHE A 228 -4.42 17.31 0.85
C PHE A 228 -5.10 16.81 2.12
N ARG A 229 -5.17 15.50 2.29
CA ARG A 229 -5.66 14.89 3.53
C ARG A 229 -4.64 13.89 4.04
N GLY A 230 -4.01 14.19 5.19
CA GLY A 230 -2.95 13.39 5.77
C GLY A 230 -2.10 14.15 6.77
N ARG A 231 -0.97 13.56 7.14
CA ARG A 231 -0.02 14.14 8.12
C ARG A 231 1.33 14.41 7.46
N PRO A 232 1.53 15.58 6.85
CA PRO A 232 2.81 15.94 6.24
C PRO A 232 3.86 16.33 7.29
N GLN A 233 5.12 16.24 6.89
CA GLN A 233 6.25 16.84 7.61
C GLN A 233 6.71 18.14 6.94
N TRP A 234 5.78 19.04 6.69
CA TRP A 234 6.05 20.32 6.04
C TRP A 234 6.51 21.40 7.04
N PRO A 235 7.16 22.47 6.54
CA PRO A 235 7.43 23.66 7.34
C PRO A 235 6.16 24.18 7.99
N ARG A 236 6.25 24.60 9.27
CA ARG A 236 5.08 25.06 10.05
C ARG A 236 4.31 26.18 9.36
N ALA A 237 5.01 27.12 8.72
CA ALA A 237 4.39 28.23 7.99
C ALA A 237 3.52 27.72 6.84
N LEU A 238 4.03 26.74 6.05
CA LEU A 238 3.26 26.14 4.94
C LEU A 238 2.03 25.39 5.47
N MET A 239 2.19 24.59 6.52
CA MET A 239 1.05 23.88 7.12
C MET A 239 -0.04 24.84 7.63
N HIS A 240 0.38 25.94 8.28
CA HIS A 240 -0.54 26.96 8.77
C HIS A 240 -1.32 27.62 7.63
N GLU A 241 -0.62 28.06 6.58
CA GLU A 241 -1.24 28.66 5.40
C GLU A 241 -2.22 27.70 4.70
N MET A 242 -1.81 26.44 4.49
CA MET A 242 -2.65 25.43 3.85
C MET A 242 -3.91 25.12 4.68
N ARG A 243 -3.81 25.10 6.01
CA ARG A 243 -4.97 24.92 6.89
C ARG A 243 -5.90 26.14 6.88
N ASN A 244 -5.38 27.35 6.94
CA ASN A 244 -6.16 28.58 6.88
C ASN A 244 -6.97 28.70 5.58
N ARG A 245 -6.44 28.18 4.48
CA ARG A 245 -7.13 28.10 3.19
C ARG A 245 -7.98 26.84 3.00
N HIS A 246 -8.11 26.00 4.00
CA HIS A 246 -8.82 24.73 3.92
C HIS A 246 -8.29 23.81 2.80
N LEU A 247 -6.95 23.75 2.62
CA LEU A 247 -6.26 22.92 1.64
C LEU A 247 -5.52 21.75 2.28
N LEU A 248 -5.34 21.74 3.59
CA LEU A 248 -4.75 20.64 4.33
C LEU A 248 -5.73 20.19 5.43
N HIS A 249 -6.14 18.93 5.35
CA HIS A 249 -7.05 18.28 6.27
C HIS A 249 -6.33 17.16 7.04
N ASP A 250 -6.69 16.95 8.29
CA ASP A 250 -6.22 15.80 9.04
C ASP A 250 -6.82 14.50 8.49
N PHE A 251 -6.08 13.41 8.64
CA PHE A 251 -6.57 12.10 8.23
C PHE A 251 -7.55 11.58 9.29
N GLU A 252 -8.80 11.51 8.93
CA GLU A 252 -9.87 10.91 9.72
C GLU A 252 -10.54 9.83 8.86
N PRO A 253 -10.39 8.53 9.19
CA PRO A 253 -11.15 7.48 8.54
C PRO A 253 -12.61 7.54 8.99
N GLY A 254 -13.53 7.21 8.10
CA GLY A 254 -14.96 7.15 8.45
C GLY A 254 -15.88 7.68 7.35
N PRO A 255 -17.18 7.78 7.62
CA PRO A 255 -18.21 8.11 6.62
C PRO A 255 -17.96 9.42 5.88
N GLY A 256 -17.44 10.45 6.56
CA GLY A 256 -17.09 11.74 5.95
C GLY A 256 -15.93 11.71 4.97
N PHE A 257 -15.18 10.60 4.90
CA PHE A 257 -14.09 10.47 3.94
C PHE A 257 -14.60 10.27 2.49
N ASP A 258 -15.62 9.46 2.30
CA ASP A 258 -16.22 9.23 0.99
C ASP A 258 -16.93 10.48 0.46
N ASP A 259 -17.60 11.25 1.33
CA ASP A 259 -18.19 12.54 0.96
C ASP A 259 -17.12 13.54 0.54
N TRP A 260 -16.00 13.58 1.28
CA TRP A 260 -14.85 14.41 0.92
C TRP A 260 -14.28 14.00 -0.44
N LEU A 261 -14.04 12.70 -0.67
CA LEU A 261 -13.61 12.20 -1.98
C LEU A 261 -14.63 12.56 -3.06
N GLY A 262 -15.91 12.37 -2.85
CA GLY A 262 -16.97 12.67 -3.82
C GLY A 262 -17.04 14.13 -4.26
N SER A 263 -16.37 15.05 -3.55
CA SER A 263 -16.38 16.49 -3.82
C SER A 263 -15.36 16.96 -4.86
N PHE A 264 -14.45 16.10 -5.34
CA PHE A 264 -13.37 16.44 -6.26
C PHE A 264 -13.71 16.18 -7.72
N ASP A 265 -13.07 16.96 -8.60
CA ASP A 265 -13.15 16.81 -10.04
C ASP A 265 -12.12 15.83 -10.57
N ALA A 266 -10.98 15.68 -9.87
CA ALA A 266 -9.92 14.71 -10.15
C ALA A 266 -9.17 14.30 -8.88
N TYR A 267 -8.38 13.24 -8.97
CA TYR A 267 -7.52 12.75 -7.88
C TYR A 267 -6.07 12.69 -8.31
N LEU A 268 -5.17 12.87 -7.32
CA LEU A 268 -3.74 12.80 -7.53
C LEU A 268 -3.14 11.54 -6.87
N VAL A 269 -2.37 10.79 -7.65
CA VAL A 269 -1.51 9.70 -7.18
C VAL A 269 -0.07 10.09 -7.42
N VAL A 270 0.80 9.94 -6.43
CA VAL A 270 2.22 10.27 -6.54
C VAL A 270 3.10 9.06 -6.24
N MET A 271 4.24 8.95 -6.93
CA MET A 271 5.32 8.03 -6.62
C MET A 271 6.66 8.79 -6.67
N PHE A 272 7.72 8.21 -6.10
CA PHE A 272 9.03 8.85 -6.02
C PHE A 272 9.69 9.01 -7.39
N PHE A 273 10.30 10.19 -7.61
CA PHE A 273 11.24 10.41 -8.71
C PHE A 273 12.70 10.17 -8.31
N ASP A 274 12.99 10.07 -7.01
CA ASP A 274 14.31 9.79 -6.50
C ASP A 274 14.82 8.42 -6.97
N ALA A 275 16.02 8.41 -7.55
CA ALA A 275 16.69 7.20 -8.02
C ALA A 275 16.93 6.17 -6.89
N ALA A 276 17.11 6.62 -5.65
CA ALA A 276 17.24 5.74 -4.49
C ALA A 276 15.96 4.97 -4.17
N GLN A 277 14.79 5.49 -4.60
CA GLN A 277 13.48 4.85 -4.42
C GLN A 277 12.99 4.13 -5.69
N ARG A 278 13.82 4.07 -6.73
CA ARG A 278 13.45 3.55 -8.05
C ARG A 278 12.81 2.16 -7.96
N ARG A 279 13.47 1.21 -7.30
CA ARG A 279 12.97 -0.17 -7.19
C ARG A 279 11.62 -0.23 -6.49
N ARG A 280 11.45 0.53 -5.39
CA ARG A 280 10.17 0.65 -4.69
C ARG A 280 9.09 1.18 -5.63
N THR A 281 9.40 2.19 -6.41
CA THR A 281 8.47 2.78 -7.39
C THR A 281 8.10 1.81 -8.51
N GLU A 282 9.03 0.99 -8.98
CA GLU A 282 8.81 -0.01 -10.02
C GLU A 282 8.03 -1.24 -9.54
N THR A 283 8.08 -1.55 -8.23
CA THR A 283 7.48 -2.76 -7.67
C THR A 283 6.17 -2.52 -6.92
N CYS A 284 5.99 -1.36 -6.28
CA CYS A 284 4.79 -1.05 -5.51
C CYS A 284 3.63 -0.59 -6.38
N PHE A 285 2.41 -0.93 -5.98
CA PHE A 285 1.19 -0.43 -6.61
C PHE A 285 0.44 0.49 -5.63
N ALA A 286 0.13 1.71 -6.05
CA ALA A 286 -0.52 2.69 -5.18
C ALA A 286 -1.97 2.28 -4.87
N THR A 287 -2.25 1.85 -3.64
CA THR A 287 -3.60 1.50 -3.17
C THR A 287 -4.61 2.64 -3.35
N LYS A 288 -4.16 3.89 -3.27
CA LYS A 288 -4.98 5.09 -3.53
C LYS A 288 -5.61 5.10 -4.92
N LEU A 289 -4.87 4.65 -5.95
CA LEU A 289 -5.40 4.55 -7.31
C LEU A 289 -6.66 3.69 -7.35
N VAL A 290 -6.61 2.57 -6.62
CA VAL A 290 -7.71 1.62 -6.52
C VAL A 290 -8.89 2.23 -5.75
N ASP A 291 -8.64 2.92 -4.64
CA ASP A 291 -9.71 3.59 -3.87
C ASP A 291 -10.34 4.76 -4.66
N TYR A 292 -9.55 5.54 -5.41
CA TYR A 292 -10.06 6.64 -6.24
C TYR A 292 -10.88 6.16 -7.43
N SER A 293 -10.61 4.96 -7.95
CA SER A 293 -11.37 4.38 -9.06
C SER A 293 -12.87 4.25 -8.77
N ARG A 294 -13.25 4.11 -7.49
CA ARG A 294 -14.63 4.07 -7.00
C ARG A 294 -15.46 5.31 -7.39
N ALA A 295 -14.80 6.46 -7.50
CA ALA A 295 -15.46 7.73 -7.80
C ALA A 295 -15.78 7.92 -9.30
N GLY A 296 -15.10 7.21 -10.20
CA GLY A 296 -15.28 7.40 -11.65
C GLY A 296 -14.94 8.82 -12.11
N ARG A 297 -13.95 9.45 -11.48
CA ARG A 297 -13.40 10.76 -11.85
C ARG A 297 -11.97 10.58 -12.34
N PRO A 298 -11.44 11.49 -13.18
CA PRO A 298 -10.06 11.44 -13.63
C PRO A 298 -9.07 11.21 -12.50
N VAL A 299 -8.12 10.30 -12.71
CA VAL A 299 -6.95 10.14 -11.86
C VAL A 299 -5.73 10.64 -12.62
N VAL A 300 -4.96 11.51 -11.98
CA VAL A 300 -3.68 12.01 -12.49
C VAL A 300 -2.57 11.34 -11.70
N ILE A 301 -1.65 10.69 -12.40
CA ILE A 301 -0.51 9.99 -11.80
C ILE A 301 0.74 10.82 -12.06
N TRP A 302 1.35 11.33 -10.98
CA TRP A 302 2.62 12.04 -11.02
C TRP A 302 3.73 11.11 -10.51
N ALA A 303 4.44 10.52 -11.44
CA ALA A 303 5.37 9.44 -11.14
C ALA A 303 6.34 9.20 -12.30
N PRO A 304 7.54 8.64 -12.05
CA PRO A 304 8.45 8.24 -13.12
C PRO A 304 7.80 7.26 -14.10
N GLU A 305 8.24 7.31 -15.34
CA GLU A 305 7.78 6.43 -16.42
C GLU A 305 7.84 4.94 -16.04
N SER A 306 8.89 4.53 -15.33
CA SER A 306 9.13 3.13 -14.92
C SER A 306 8.24 2.65 -13.78
N SER A 307 7.45 3.52 -13.15
CA SER A 307 6.62 3.14 -12.00
C SER A 307 5.52 2.13 -12.38
N ALA A 308 5.23 1.19 -11.49
CA ALA A 308 4.20 0.17 -11.71
C ALA A 308 2.84 0.77 -12.05
N VAL A 309 2.46 1.89 -11.40
CA VAL A 309 1.17 2.57 -11.65
C VAL A 309 1.12 3.27 -13.01
N VAL A 310 2.24 3.84 -13.50
CA VAL A 310 2.32 4.44 -14.84
C VAL A 310 2.27 3.34 -15.90
N GLN A 311 2.98 2.23 -15.69
CA GLN A 311 2.96 1.10 -16.60
C GLN A 311 1.55 0.49 -16.71
N TRP A 312 0.83 0.39 -15.61
CA TRP A 312 -0.58 0.01 -15.60
C TRP A 312 -1.44 1.02 -16.36
N ALA A 313 -1.27 2.32 -16.06
CA ALA A 313 -2.05 3.38 -16.70
C ALA A 313 -1.85 3.45 -18.23
N LYS A 314 -0.63 3.17 -18.72
CA LYS A 314 -0.35 3.08 -20.16
C LYS A 314 -1.09 1.94 -20.84
N LYS A 315 -1.22 0.79 -20.18
CA LYS A 315 -1.96 -0.36 -20.70
C LYS A 315 -3.47 -0.11 -20.67
N SER A 316 -4.00 0.36 -19.55
CA SER A 316 -5.44 0.58 -19.34
C SER A 316 -5.95 1.87 -19.97
N LYS A 317 -5.07 2.86 -20.22
CA LYS A 317 -5.41 4.23 -20.62
C LYS A 317 -6.40 4.93 -19.66
N ALA A 318 -6.45 4.51 -18.39
CA ALA A 318 -7.45 4.93 -17.42
C ALA A 318 -7.01 6.10 -16.52
N ALA A 319 -5.81 6.63 -16.72
CA ALA A 319 -5.30 7.78 -15.98
C ALA A 319 -4.44 8.68 -16.85
N LEU A 320 -4.36 9.97 -16.48
CA LEU A 320 -3.43 10.93 -17.07
C LEU A 320 -2.07 10.80 -16.35
N CYS A 321 -1.00 10.50 -17.09
CA CYS A 321 0.33 10.36 -16.52
C CYS A 321 1.17 11.61 -16.77
N VAL A 322 1.78 12.13 -15.69
CA VAL A 322 2.79 13.19 -15.72
C VAL A 322 4.09 12.59 -15.23
N THR A 323 5.06 12.43 -16.12
CA THR A 323 6.33 11.74 -15.82
C THR A 323 7.50 12.69 -15.65
N ASP A 324 7.26 13.98 -15.75
CA ASP A 324 8.22 15.02 -15.42
C ASP A 324 8.22 15.27 -13.90
N PRO A 325 9.40 15.28 -13.22
CA PRO A 325 9.49 15.54 -11.79
C PRO A 325 9.14 16.99 -11.39
N ASP A 326 9.13 17.94 -12.33
CA ASP A 326 8.76 19.34 -12.03
C ASP A 326 7.25 19.44 -11.71
N ALA A 327 6.93 19.93 -10.51
CA ALA A 327 5.56 20.16 -10.09
C ALA A 327 4.82 21.17 -10.99
N ARG A 328 5.54 22.04 -11.73
CA ARG A 328 4.93 22.95 -12.72
C ARG A 328 4.36 22.17 -13.91
N ALA A 329 5.02 21.09 -14.34
CA ALA A 329 4.48 20.23 -15.39
C ALA A 329 3.17 19.56 -14.95
N LEU A 330 3.10 19.12 -13.68
CA LEU A 330 1.85 18.61 -13.11
C LEU A 330 0.75 19.68 -13.11
N LEU A 331 1.04 20.89 -12.63
CA LEU A 331 0.05 21.99 -12.61
C LEU A 331 -0.42 22.35 -14.02
N ALA A 332 0.47 22.37 -15.00
CA ALA A 332 0.11 22.59 -16.40
C ALA A 332 -0.82 21.50 -16.95
N ALA A 333 -0.53 20.23 -16.62
CA ALA A 333 -1.38 19.09 -17.00
C ALA A 333 -2.78 19.17 -16.35
N LEU A 334 -2.85 19.55 -15.08
CA LEU A 334 -4.12 19.75 -14.37
C LEU A 334 -4.93 20.92 -14.96
N ALA A 335 -4.27 22.03 -15.33
CA ALA A 335 -4.91 23.15 -16.01
C ALA A 335 -5.38 22.76 -17.42
N GLY A 336 -4.65 21.90 -18.13
CA GLY A 336 -5.08 21.29 -19.38
C GLY A 336 -6.32 20.42 -19.20
N LEU A 337 -6.29 19.55 -18.22
CA LEU A 337 -7.41 18.67 -17.88
C LEU A 337 -8.68 19.46 -17.49
N LYS A 338 -8.54 20.56 -16.74
CA LYS A 338 -9.67 21.47 -16.43
C LYS A 338 -10.38 21.93 -17.70
N ARG A 339 -9.64 22.30 -18.74
CA ARG A 339 -10.18 22.85 -20.00
C ARG A 339 -10.75 21.79 -20.94
N ASP A 340 -10.30 20.55 -20.80
CA ASP A 340 -10.71 19.44 -21.68
C ASP A 340 -11.77 18.56 -21.01
N ARG A 341 -13.01 18.97 -21.17
CA ARG A 341 -14.17 18.27 -20.63
C ARG A 341 -14.34 16.86 -21.23
N ALA A 342 -14.03 16.71 -22.50
CA ALA A 342 -14.12 15.42 -23.18
C ALA A 342 -13.13 14.41 -22.55
N LEU A 343 -11.88 14.85 -22.35
CA LEU A 343 -10.86 14.04 -21.68
C LEU A 343 -11.25 13.70 -20.22
N GLN A 344 -11.84 14.64 -19.47
CA GLN A 344 -12.34 14.34 -18.11
C GLN A 344 -13.36 13.21 -18.11
N LEU A 345 -14.34 13.26 -19.01
CA LEU A 345 -15.38 12.23 -19.11
C LEU A 345 -14.80 10.90 -19.55
N GLU A 346 -13.89 10.90 -20.52
CA GLU A 346 -13.22 9.72 -21.02
C GLU A 346 -12.40 9.02 -19.93
N LEU A 347 -11.53 9.74 -19.23
CA LEU A 347 -10.73 9.21 -18.13
C LEU A 347 -11.63 8.74 -16.98
N GLY A 348 -12.68 9.49 -16.65
CA GLY A 348 -13.65 9.09 -15.64
C GLY A 348 -14.36 7.77 -15.98
N ALA A 349 -14.76 7.59 -17.23
CA ALA A 349 -15.38 6.34 -17.70
C ALA A 349 -14.38 5.17 -17.69
N ARG A 350 -13.13 5.39 -18.11
CA ARG A 350 -12.10 4.35 -18.14
C ARG A 350 -11.70 3.90 -16.74
N ILE A 351 -11.53 4.83 -15.79
CA ILE A 351 -11.18 4.47 -14.41
C ILE A 351 -12.35 3.77 -13.69
N ARG A 352 -13.59 4.15 -13.99
CA ARG A 352 -14.79 3.44 -13.54
C ARG A 352 -14.81 2.01 -14.06
N ARG A 353 -14.52 1.81 -15.34
CA ARG A 353 -14.44 0.48 -15.93
C ARG A 353 -13.33 -0.37 -15.26
N ALA A 354 -12.17 0.24 -14.96
CA ALA A 354 -11.12 -0.47 -14.21
C ALA A 354 -11.60 -0.91 -12.82
N TYR A 355 -12.38 -0.07 -12.10
CA TYR A 355 -13.02 -0.45 -10.84
C TYR A 355 -13.96 -1.64 -11.00
N GLU A 356 -14.74 -1.68 -12.06
CA GLU A 356 -15.74 -2.73 -12.32
C GLU A 356 -15.09 -4.05 -12.78
N THR A 357 -13.88 -4.01 -13.31
CA THR A 357 -13.17 -5.16 -13.89
C THR A 357 -11.91 -5.52 -13.10
N GLU A 358 -10.80 -4.81 -13.32
CA GLU A 358 -9.47 -5.13 -12.77
C GLU A 358 -9.40 -4.96 -11.25
N PHE A 359 -10.08 -3.94 -10.70
CA PHE A 359 -10.14 -3.66 -9.26
C PHE A 359 -11.43 -4.16 -8.61
N SER A 360 -12.24 -4.93 -9.34
CA SER A 360 -13.50 -5.46 -8.81
C SER A 360 -13.28 -6.17 -7.48
N PRO A 361 -13.93 -5.73 -6.39
CA PRO A 361 -13.76 -6.36 -5.08
C PRO A 361 -14.06 -7.86 -5.10
N VAL A 362 -15.08 -8.25 -5.87
CA VAL A 362 -15.46 -9.66 -6.03
C VAL A 362 -14.42 -10.42 -6.85
N GLY A 363 -14.01 -9.86 -8.00
CA GLY A 363 -13.06 -10.52 -8.90
C GLY A 363 -11.67 -10.68 -8.27
N VAL A 364 -11.14 -9.63 -7.62
CA VAL A 364 -9.84 -9.71 -6.93
C VAL A 364 -9.91 -10.66 -5.73
N GLN A 365 -11.02 -10.68 -4.98
CA GLN A 365 -11.20 -11.64 -3.88
C GLN A 365 -11.29 -13.07 -4.39
N GLN A 366 -11.94 -13.30 -5.51
CA GLN A 366 -11.98 -14.62 -6.14
C GLN A 366 -10.58 -15.09 -6.54
N GLN A 367 -9.78 -14.25 -7.21
CA GLN A 367 -8.40 -14.56 -7.56
C GLN A 367 -7.53 -14.88 -6.33
N PHE A 368 -7.72 -14.13 -5.24
CA PHE A 368 -7.04 -14.39 -3.97
C PHE A 368 -7.42 -15.76 -3.40
N MET A 369 -8.72 -16.10 -3.37
CA MET A 369 -9.21 -17.40 -2.89
C MET A 369 -8.75 -18.56 -3.78
N GLU A 370 -8.74 -18.39 -5.10
CA GLU A 370 -8.18 -19.38 -6.05
C GLU A 370 -6.69 -19.62 -5.79
N GLY A 371 -5.95 -18.54 -5.44
CA GLY A 371 -4.55 -18.65 -5.02
C GLY A 371 -4.42 -19.52 -3.78
N LEU A 372 -5.15 -19.21 -2.70
CA LEU A 372 -5.11 -19.99 -1.47
C LEU A 372 -5.51 -21.46 -1.71
N ASN A 373 -6.58 -21.70 -2.46
CA ASN A 373 -7.06 -23.05 -2.77
C ASN A 373 -6.08 -23.87 -3.60
N SER A 374 -5.15 -23.24 -4.34
CA SER A 374 -4.18 -23.95 -5.16
C SER A 374 -3.05 -24.62 -4.35
N VAL A 375 -2.99 -24.39 -3.03
CA VAL A 375 -1.90 -24.90 -2.17
C VAL A 375 -2.39 -25.72 -0.97
N ILE A 376 -3.71 -25.90 -0.82
CA ILE A 376 -4.35 -26.65 0.25
C ILE A 376 -5.09 -27.89 -0.24
#